data_c1e976458f0af80cc8206c2e0d2960a9
#
_entry.id   c1e976458f0af80cc8206c2e0d2960a9
#
_cell.length_a   1.000
_cell.length_b   1.000
_cell.length_c   1.000
_cell.angle_alpha   90.00
_cell.angle_beta   90.00
_cell.angle_gamma   90.00
#
_symmetry.space_group_name_H-M   'P 1'
#
loop_
_entity.id
_entity.type
_entity.pdbx_description
1 polymer ?
#
loop_
_entity_poly.entity_id
_entity_poly.type
_entity_poly.pdbx_seq_one_letter_code
_entity_poly.pdbx_strand_id
1 'polypeptide(L)' 'MPNHSNNKMMHLKKLTDKQKDRLKKHSVHHSQKHMRVMRMKMLQGQSFSQAHKHATDKVGK' A
#
# COMPACT_ATOMS: atom_id res chain seq x y z
N MET A 1 -14.71 13.06 -21.36
CA MET A 1 -14.32 12.95 -20.95
C MET A 1 -14.37 12.57 -20.31
N PRO A 2 -14.38 12.18 -20.26
CA PRO A 2 -14.20 11.75 -19.61
C PRO A 2 -13.91 11.31 -18.91
N ASN A 3 -13.63 11.08 -18.84
CA ASN A 3 -13.19 10.72 -18.13
C ASN A 3 -12.94 10.68 -17.32
N HIS A 4 -12.80 10.86 -17.14
CA HIS A 4 -12.24 10.95 -16.44
C HIS A 4 -12.42 10.82 -15.43
N SER A 5 -12.77 10.81 -15.35
CA SER A 5 -12.90 10.75 -14.43
C SER A 5 -12.97 10.12 -13.58
N ASN A 6 -13.01 9.56 -13.73
CA ASN A 6 -12.81 8.97 -13.11
C ASN A 6 -12.08 8.73 -12.55
N ASN A 7 -11.97 8.81 -12.72
CA ASN A 7 -10.87 8.83 -12.35
C ASN A 7 -10.52 8.75 -11.01
N LYS A 8 -11.27 8.95 -10.23
CA LYS A 8 -11.02 8.99 -8.95
C LYS A 8 -10.61 7.73 -8.40
N MET A 9 -11.30 6.76 -8.59
CA MET A 9 -10.94 5.51 -8.22
C MET A 9 -9.75 5.14 -8.88
N MET A 10 -9.55 5.71 -9.96
CA MET A 10 -8.46 5.42 -10.73
C MET A 10 -7.22 5.84 -10.10
N HIS A 11 -7.28 6.52 -9.00
CA HIS A 11 -6.08 6.94 -8.35
C HIS A 11 -5.35 5.79 -7.71
N LEU A 12 -6.05 4.71 -7.45
CA LEU A 12 -5.41 3.54 -6.87
C LEU A 12 -4.66 2.77 -7.94
N LYS A 13 -3.45 2.36 -7.64
CA LYS A 13 -2.65 1.59 -8.57
C LYS A 13 -2.70 0.14 -8.21
N LYS A 14 -2.39 -0.71 -9.17
CA LYS A 14 -2.29 -2.13 -8.89
C LYS A 14 -0.90 -2.40 -8.37
N LEU A 15 -0.79 -3.31 -7.44
CA LEU A 15 0.51 -3.71 -6.95
C LEU A 15 1.14 -4.68 -7.95
N THR A 16 2.42 -4.54 -8.17
CA THR A 16 3.14 -5.46 -9.04
C THR A 16 3.39 -6.76 -8.27
N ASP A 17 3.73 -7.82 -8.99
CA ASP A 17 4.02 -9.10 -8.35
C ASP A 17 5.18 -8.97 -7.39
N LYS A 18 6.15 -8.16 -7.75
CA LYS A 18 7.30 -7.92 -6.91
C LYS A 18 6.89 -7.26 -5.61
N GLN A 19 6.01 -6.28 -5.68
CA GLN A 19 5.52 -5.59 -4.50
C GLN A 19 4.70 -6.53 -3.61
N LYS A 20 3.88 -7.36 -4.22
CA LYS A 20 3.07 -8.31 -3.48
C LYS A 20 3.96 -9.32 -2.76
N ASP A 21 4.98 -9.80 -3.42
CA ASP A 21 5.90 -10.75 -2.83
C ASP A 21 6.65 -10.12 -1.65
N ARG A 22 7.08 -8.89 -1.82
CA ARG A 22 7.78 -8.18 -0.76
C ARG A 22 6.88 -7.97 0.45
N LEU A 23 5.63 -7.61 0.21
CA LEU A 23 4.66 -7.43 1.28
C LEU A 23 4.41 -8.75 2.01
N LYS A 24 4.33 -9.84 1.27
CA LYS A 24 4.09 -11.14 1.85
C LYS A 24 5.22 -11.53 2.78
N LYS A 25 6.44 -11.33 2.36
CA LYS A 25 7.60 -11.64 3.17
C LYS A 25 7.67 -10.74 4.40
N HIS A 26 7.30 -9.49 4.21
CA HIS A 26 7.35 -8.51 5.28
C HIS A 26 6.27 -8.79 6.34
N SER A 27 5.15 -9.36 5.92
CA SER A 27 4.03 -9.62 6.81
C SER A 27 4.36 -10.57 7.95
N VAL A 28 5.44 -11.33 7.81
CA VAL A 28 5.87 -12.25 8.84
C VAL A 28 6.31 -11.50 10.10
N HIS A 29 6.73 -10.26 9.93
CA HIS A 29 7.26 -9.46 11.03
C HIS A 29 6.33 -8.38 11.56
N HIS A 30 5.15 -8.25 10.99
CA HIS A 30 4.25 -7.15 11.34
C HIS A 30 2.82 -7.63 11.49
N SER A 31 2.02 -6.85 12.21
CA SER A 31 0.63 -7.19 12.42
C SER A 31 -0.18 -7.06 11.13
N GLN A 32 -1.35 -7.65 11.11
CA GLN A 32 -2.24 -7.53 9.98
C GLN A 32 -2.65 -6.09 9.76
N LYS A 33 -2.86 -5.34 10.83
CA LYS A 33 -3.24 -3.94 10.71
C LYS A 33 -2.13 -3.14 10.04
N HIS A 34 -0.89 -3.39 10.44
CA HIS A 34 0.27 -2.73 9.84
C HIS A 34 0.31 -3.00 8.33
N MET A 35 0.14 -4.28 7.97
CA MET A 35 0.21 -4.67 6.56
C MET A 35 -0.94 -4.07 5.74
N ARG A 36 -2.10 -3.93 6.35
CA ARG A 36 -3.24 -3.33 5.68
C ARG A 36 -2.98 -1.87 5.35
N VAL A 37 -2.40 -1.14 6.29
CA VAL A 37 -2.06 0.27 6.06
C VAL A 37 -1.00 0.37 4.97
N MET A 38 0.02 -0.49 5.02
CA MET A 38 1.06 -0.48 3.99
C MET A 38 0.49 -0.72 2.61
N ARG A 39 -0.36 -1.73 2.48
CA ARG A 39 -0.93 -2.06 1.19
C ARG A 39 -1.76 -0.90 0.66
N MET A 40 -2.58 -0.31 1.51
CA MET A 40 -3.42 0.81 1.10
C MET A 40 -2.57 1.97 0.61
N LYS A 41 -1.51 2.30 1.33
CA LYS A 41 -0.65 3.40 0.93
C LYS A 41 0.08 3.12 -0.37
N MET A 42 0.50 1.88 -0.58
CA MET A 42 1.16 1.50 -1.83
C MET A 42 0.19 1.57 -3.00
N LEU A 43 -1.07 1.19 -2.78
CA LEU A 43 -2.09 1.30 -3.81
C LEU A 43 -2.36 2.76 -4.16
N GLN A 44 -2.11 3.66 -3.23
CA GLN A 44 -2.25 5.10 -3.48
C GLN A 44 -1.02 5.66 -4.17
N GLY A 45 -0.05 4.83 -4.47
CA GLY A 45 1.14 5.25 -5.20
C GLY A 45 2.37 5.52 -4.37
N GLN A 46 2.31 5.26 -3.07
CA GLN A 46 3.47 5.47 -2.22
C GLN A 46 4.46 4.33 -2.36
N SER A 47 5.73 4.63 -2.14
CA SER A 47 6.76 3.61 -2.20
C SER A 47 6.64 2.70 -0.98
N PHE A 48 7.32 1.56 -1.06
CA PHE A 48 7.33 0.61 0.06
C PHE A 48 7.83 1.30 1.33
N SER A 49 8.89 2.08 1.22
CA SER A 49 9.46 2.78 2.38
C SER A 49 8.50 3.79 2.99
N GLN A 50 7.83 4.55 2.15
CA GLN A 50 6.85 5.52 2.61
C GLN A 50 5.67 4.84 3.28
N ALA A 51 5.19 3.77 2.66
CA ALA A 51 4.07 3.01 3.19
C ALA A 51 4.43 2.41 4.55
N HIS A 52 5.65 1.90 4.68
CA HIS A 52 6.13 1.32 5.92
C HIS A 52 6.17 2.37 7.03
N LYS A 53 6.63 3.54 6.71
CA LYS A 53 6.70 4.62 7.68
C LYS A 53 5.31 5.01 8.16
N HIS A 54 4.35 5.13 7.26
CA HIS A 54 2.98 5.45 7.62
C HIS A 54 2.38 4.36 8.51
N ALA A 55 2.60 3.12 8.17
CA ALA A 55 2.06 2.00 8.95
C ALA A 55 2.68 1.99 10.34
N THR A 56 3.96 2.23 10.44
CA THR A 56 4.65 2.27 11.71
C THR A 56 4.12 3.40 12.58
N ASP A 57 3.91 4.55 11.99
CA ASP A 57 3.41 5.71 12.72
C ASP A 57 1.96 5.53 13.19
N LYS A 58 1.16 4.87 12.36
CA LYS A 58 -0.24 4.69 12.69
C LYS A 58 -0.54 3.50 13.58
N VAL A 59 0.08 2.40 13.30
CA VAL A 59 -0.25 1.15 13.96
C VAL A 59 0.85 0.66 14.87
N GLY A 60 2.09 1.01 14.54
CA GLY A 60 3.24 0.53 15.24
C GLY A 60 3.77 -0.68 14.52
N LYS A 61 3.49 -1.83 15.03
CA LYS A 61 4.06 -3.02 14.40
C LYS A 61 3.22 -3.71 13.39
#